data_7e4072dd156521ac9309b4abe200fa5b
#
_entry.id   7e4072dd156521ac9309b4abe200fa5b
#
_cell.length_a   1.000
_cell.length_b   1.000
_cell.length_c   1.000
_cell.angle_alpha   90.00
_cell.angle_beta   90.00
_cell.angle_gamma   90.00
#
_symmetry.space_group_name_H-M   'P 1'
#
loop_
_entity.id
_entity.type
_entity.pdbx_description
1 polymer ?
#
loop_
_entity_poly.entity_id
_entity_poly.type
_entity_poly.pdbx_seq_one_letter_code
_entity_poly.pdbx_strand_id
1 'polypeptide(L)'
;MFVVDKLLKPLHYVLISSTEKRWFDFGLPLIFAAMSILVIYVFLPQPISFIGKDSIISLSNGILQILSGFYIASMAAVATFNREGMDDLMEGSDRPKLRGLALSRRSFLSYLFGYLAFMSIAMYFAGGLVQLASGTIHSFCIEYPFWKMVLATLYLLTLWNILFTTVLGMHFLIDRIHRSKPEMIIGDGQKDDEKQ
;
A
#
# COMPACT_ATOMS: atom_id res chain seq x y z
N MET A 1 6.46 5.39 26.14
CA MET A 1 6.75 4.22 25.31
C MET A 1 5.48 3.56 24.76
N PHE A 2 4.48 3.29 25.61
CA PHE A 2 3.25 2.55 25.23
C PHE A 2 2.34 3.22 24.17
N VAL A 3 2.30 4.55 24.08
CA VAL A 3 1.45 5.28 23.11
C VAL A 3 2.07 5.29 21.72
N VAL A 4 3.39 5.48 21.63
CA VAL A 4 4.12 5.53 20.35
C VAL A 4 4.07 4.17 19.64
N ASP A 5 4.21 3.06 20.39
CA ASP A 5 4.09 1.71 19.82
C ASP A 5 2.70 1.45 19.22
N LYS A 6 1.65 1.96 19.87
CA LYS A 6 0.28 1.84 19.33
C LYS A 6 0.06 2.69 18.08
N LEU A 7 0.60 3.90 18.07
CA LEU A 7 0.49 4.83 16.95
C LEU A 7 1.25 4.32 15.72
N LEU A 8 2.40 3.68 15.93
CA LEU A 8 3.25 3.15 14.87
C LEU A 8 2.91 1.70 14.48
N LYS A 9 1.90 1.10 15.09
CA LYS A 9 1.47 -0.27 14.77
C LYS A 9 1.15 -0.49 13.27
N PRO A 10 0.53 0.44 12.54
CA PRO A 10 0.32 0.30 11.10
C PRO A 10 1.64 0.17 10.32
N LEU A 11 2.72 0.81 10.78
CA LEU A 11 4.03 0.73 10.14
C LEU A 11 4.73 -0.65 10.31
N HIS A 12 4.20 -1.53 11.17
CA HIS A 12 4.70 -2.92 11.26
C HIS A 12 4.54 -3.68 9.93
N TYR A 13 3.69 -3.23 9.03
CA TYR A 13 3.64 -3.73 7.66
C TYR A 13 5.01 -3.71 6.98
N VAL A 14 5.79 -2.64 7.15
CA VAL A 14 7.13 -2.51 6.56
C VAL A 14 8.10 -3.59 7.08
N LEU A 15 7.89 -4.06 8.31
CA LEU A 15 8.70 -5.11 8.93
C LEU A 15 8.35 -6.53 8.46
N ILE A 16 7.27 -6.70 7.70
CA ILE A 16 6.90 -7.99 7.11
C ILE A 16 7.92 -8.33 6.03
N SER A 17 8.57 -9.47 6.18
CA SER A 17 9.58 -9.96 5.24
C SER A 17 8.94 -10.90 4.22
N SER A 18 9.07 -10.55 2.94
CA SER A 18 8.76 -11.36 1.75
C SER A 18 9.49 -10.73 0.57
N THR A 19 9.99 -11.52 -0.35
CA THR A 19 10.78 -11.03 -1.50
C THR A 19 9.88 -10.30 -2.49
N GLU A 20 8.72 -10.88 -2.81
CA GLU A 20 7.75 -10.25 -3.71
C GLU A 20 7.30 -8.89 -3.18
N LYS A 21 6.94 -8.82 -1.89
CA LYS A 21 6.55 -7.58 -1.23
C LYS A 21 7.61 -6.50 -1.35
N ARG A 22 8.90 -6.81 -1.17
CA ARG A 22 9.97 -5.82 -1.26
C ARG A 22 10.09 -5.18 -2.64
N TRP A 23 9.80 -5.93 -3.71
CA TRP A 23 9.73 -5.38 -5.05
C TRP A 23 8.59 -4.38 -5.22
N PHE A 24 7.39 -4.69 -4.70
CA PHE A 24 6.25 -3.78 -4.74
C PHE A 24 6.41 -2.56 -3.83
N ASP A 25 7.01 -2.73 -2.65
CA ASP A 25 7.14 -1.64 -1.67
C ASP A 25 8.32 -0.70 -1.97
N PHE A 26 9.41 -1.19 -2.57
CA PHE A 26 10.64 -0.40 -2.78
C PHE A 26 11.15 -0.42 -4.21
N GLY A 27 11.22 -1.57 -4.86
CA GLY A 27 11.78 -1.73 -6.20
C GLY A 27 11.02 -0.92 -7.25
N LEU A 28 9.74 -1.21 -7.42
CA LEU A 28 8.88 -0.51 -8.37
C LEU A 28 8.71 0.98 -8.02
N PRO A 29 8.40 1.37 -6.77
CA PRO A 29 8.32 2.79 -6.39
C PRO A 29 9.58 3.58 -6.72
N LEU A 30 10.77 3.01 -6.48
CA LEU A 30 12.04 3.68 -6.77
C LEU A 30 12.22 3.92 -8.27
N ILE A 31 11.95 2.89 -9.10
CA ILE A 31 12.05 3.00 -10.56
C ILE A 31 11.08 4.06 -11.09
N PHE A 32 9.83 4.02 -10.66
CA PHE A 32 8.80 4.95 -11.14
C PHE A 32 9.00 6.36 -10.61
N ALA A 33 9.50 6.54 -9.38
CA ALA A 33 9.86 7.86 -8.87
C ALA A 33 11.03 8.45 -9.66
N ALA A 34 12.09 7.67 -9.94
CA ALA A 34 13.21 8.11 -10.77
C ALA A 34 12.76 8.46 -12.19
N MET A 35 11.91 7.63 -12.79
CA MET A 35 11.35 7.89 -14.12
C MET A 35 10.49 9.15 -14.14
N SER A 36 9.67 9.38 -13.09
CA SER A 36 8.86 10.59 -12.98
C SER A 36 9.71 11.84 -12.87
N ILE A 37 10.78 11.81 -12.08
CA ILE A 37 11.74 12.91 -11.97
C ILE A 37 12.42 13.16 -13.32
N LEU A 38 12.88 12.12 -14.01
CA LEU A 38 13.48 12.22 -15.32
C LEU A 38 12.52 12.89 -16.33
N VAL A 39 11.26 12.44 -16.37
CA VAL A 39 10.24 13.02 -17.25
C VAL A 39 10.00 14.49 -16.94
N ILE A 40 9.83 14.84 -15.67
CA ILE A 40 9.53 16.22 -15.24
C ILE A 40 10.68 17.17 -15.56
N TYR A 41 11.94 16.77 -15.36
CA TYR A 41 13.07 17.67 -15.51
C TYR A 41 13.75 17.64 -16.88
N VAL A 42 13.59 16.53 -17.66
CA VAL A 42 14.29 16.37 -18.94
C VAL A 42 13.36 16.51 -20.14
N PHE A 43 12.16 15.91 -20.06
CA PHE A 43 11.28 15.82 -21.22
C PHE A 43 10.19 16.89 -21.29
N LEU A 44 9.83 17.52 -20.17
CA LEU A 44 8.78 18.53 -20.18
C LEU A 44 9.38 19.92 -20.48
N PRO A 45 8.87 20.60 -21.54
CA PRO A 45 9.33 21.93 -21.93
C PRO A 45 8.92 23.01 -20.91
N GLN A 46 7.88 22.73 -20.12
CA GLN A 46 7.44 23.60 -19.02
C GLN A 46 7.52 22.85 -17.70
N PRO A 47 8.14 23.43 -16.66
CA PRO A 47 8.25 22.77 -15.37
C PRO A 47 6.87 22.59 -14.73
N ILE A 48 6.52 21.35 -14.40
CA ILE A 48 5.32 21.07 -13.61
C ILE A 48 5.52 21.62 -12.20
N SER A 49 4.53 22.36 -11.72
CA SER A 49 4.54 22.88 -10.35
C SER A 49 4.30 21.76 -9.34
N PHE A 50 5.17 21.65 -8.33
CA PHE A 50 4.94 20.76 -7.18
C PHE A 50 4.01 21.39 -6.14
N ILE A 51 4.00 22.73 -6.02
CA ILE A 51 3.30 23.49 -4.99
C ILE A 51 2.41 24.54 -5.65
N GLY A 52 1.19 24.73 -5.17
CA GLY A 52 0.22 25.69 -5.71
C GLY A 52 -1.12 25.00 -6.05
N LYS A 53 -2.05 25.76 -6.63
CA LYS A 53 -3.42 25.27 -6.90
C LYS A 53 -3.45 24.11 -7.91
N ASP A 54 -2.67 24.24 -9.00
CA ASP A 54 -2.61 23.24 -10.08
C ASP A 54 -1.27 22.48 -10.01
N SER A 55 -1.02 21.82 -8.88
CA SER A 55 0.25 21.18 -8.58
C SER A 55 0.09 19.67 -8.36
N ILE A 56 1.19 18.94 -8.46
CA ILE A 56 1.23 17.51 -8.16
C ILE A 56 0.69 17.24 -6.75
N ILE A 57 1.08 18.05 -5.76
CA ILE A 57 0.63 17.89 -4.37
C ILE A 57 -0.89 18.12 -4.26
N SER A 58 -1.43 19.12 -4.95
CA SER A 58 -2.87 19.39 -4.93
C SER A 58 -3.68 18.24 -5.51
N LEU A 59 -3.27 17.74 -6.68
CA LEU A 59 -3.91 16.60 -7.33
C LEU A 59 -3.81 15.32 -6.47
N SER A 60 -2.61 15.06 -5.95
CA SER A 60 -2.38 13.88 -5.10
C SER A 60 -3.21 13.93 -3.81
N ASN A 61 -3.35 15.10 -3.19
CA ASN A 61 -4.16 15.26 -1.98
C ASN A 61 -5.63 14.91 -2.23
N GLY A 62 -6.19 15.29 -3.38
CA GLY A 62 -7.56 14.90 -3.76
C GLY A 62 -7.71 13.38 -3.85
N ILE A 63 -6.74 12.69 -4.45
CA ILE A 63 -6.74 11.23 -4.55
C ILE A 63 -6.54 10.57 -3.19
N LEU A 64 -5.56 11.03 -2.40
CA LEU A 64 -5.23 10.47 -1.09
C LEU A 64 -6.39 10.58 -0.10
N GLN A 65 -7.17 11.65 -0.17
CA GLN A 65 -8.38 11.83 0.64
C GLN A 65 -9.39 10.72 0.37
N ILE A 66 -9.64 10.39 -0.89
CA ILE A 66 -10.58 9.33 -1.29
C ILE A 66 -10.01 7.95 -0.89
N LEU A 67 -8.74 7.72 -1.19
CA LEU A 67 -8.07 6.44 -0.91
C LEU A 67 -8.00 6.13 0.60
N SER A 68 -7.79 7.14 1.46
CA SER A 68 -7.75 6.93 2.91
C SER A 68 -9.06 6.33 3.43
N GLY A 69 -10.20 6.86 2.97
CA GLY A 69 -11.53 6.32 3.30
C GLY A 69 -11.72 4.89 2.79
N PHE A 70 -11.30 4.64 1.55
CA PHE A 70 -11.35 3.30 0.96
C PHE A 70 -10.51 2.28 1.76
N TYR A 71 -9.31 2.62 2.18
CA TYR A 71 -8.45 1.70 2.95
C TYR A 71 -9.01 1.40 4.35
N ILE A 72 -9.60 2.39 5.03
CA ILE A 72 -10.27 2.18 6.31
C ILE A 72 -11.46 1.23 6.13
N ALA A 73 -12.28 1.45 5.10
CA ALA A 73 -13.41 0.57 4.78
C ALA A 73 -12.95 -0.86 4.43
N SER A 74 -11.88 -0.99 3.64
CA SER A 74 -11.28 -2.28 3.28
C SER A 74 -10.74 -3.02 4.50
N MET A 75 -10.07 -2.32 5.42
CA MET A 75 -9.59 -2.89 6.68
C MET A 75 -10.76 -3.38 7.55
N ALA A 76 -11.84 -2.60 7.66
CA ALA A 76 -13.05 -3.01 8.38
C ALA A 76 -13.70 -4.23 7.73
N ALA A 77 -13.80 -4.25 6.40
CA ALA A 77 -14.33 -5.38 5.66
C ALA A 77 -13.51 -6.66 5.90
N VAL A 78 -12.17 -6.60 5.83
CA VAL A 78 -11.29 -7.73 6.11
C VAL A 78 -11.43 -8.22 7.55
N ALA A 79 -11.61 -7.31 8.52
CA ALA A 79 -11.78 -7.64 9.94
C ALA A 79 -13.10 -8.37 10.22
N THR A 80 -14.18 -8.00 9.52
CA THR A 80 -15.53 -8.53 9.74
C THR A 80 -15.91 -9.71 8.84
N PHE A 81 -15.18 -9.91 7.75
CA PHE A 81 -15.51 -10.91 6.74
C PHE A 81 -15.21 -12.32 7.25
N ASN A 82 -16.26 -13.06 7.58
CA ASN A 82 -16.15 -14.43 8.08
C ASN A 82 -16.21 -15.42 6.93
N ARG A 83 -15.07 -15.68 6.28
CA ARG A 83 -14.94 -16.64 5.18
C ARG A 83 -13.89 -17.69 5.53
N GLU A 84 -14.17 -18.95 5.23
CA GLU A 84 -13.23 -20.06 5.41
C GLU A 84 -11.88 -19.77 4.75
N GLY A 85 -10.80 -20.10 5.44
CA GLY A 85 -9.42 -19.93 4.99
C GLY A 85 -8.86 -18.50 5.06
N MET A 86 -9.59 -17.50 5.61
CA MET A 86 -9.01 -16.17 5.89
C MET A 86 -8.04 -16.20 7.06
N ASP A 87 -8.26 -17.11 8.00
CA ASP A 87 -7.42 -17.30 9.17
C ASP A 87 -6.32 -18.35 8.94
N ASP A 88 -6.33 -19.02 7.77
CA ASP A 88 -5.27 -19.94 7.37
C ASP A 88 -3.95 -19.19 7.14
N LEU A 89 -2.85 -19.85 7.49
CA LEU A 89 -1.51 -19.34 7.20
C LEU A 89 -1.31 -19.24 5.69
N MET A 90 -0.60 -18.22 5.26
CA MET A 90 -0.25 -18.07 3.84
C MET A 90 0.70 -19.21 3.43
N GLU A 91 0.38 -19.88 2.33
CA GLU A 91 1.17 -20.96 1.76
C GLU A 91 2.19 -20.42 0.74
N GLY A 92 3.29 -21.14 0.52
CA GLY A 92 4.32 -20.79 -0.45
C GLY A 92 5.72 -20.75 0.15
N SER A 93 6.72 -20.72 -0.71
CA SER A 93 8.14 -20.63 -0.32
C SER A 93 8.51 -19.26 0.26
N ASP A 94 7.83 -18.20 -0.18
CA ASP A 94 8.08 -16.81 0.24
C ASP A 94 6.92 -16.26 1.12
N ARG A 95 6.61 -17.02 2.18
CA ARG A 95 5.53 -16.65 3.12
C ARG A 95 5.82 -15.34 3.83
N PRO A 96 4.87 -14.38 3.89
CA PRO A 96 5.02 -13.18 4.69
C PRO A 96 5.21 -13.53 6.17
N LYS A 97 6.31 -13.05 6.75
CA LYS A 97 6.65 -13.28 8.16
C LYS A 97 6.79 -11.94 8.88
N LEU A 98 6.19 -11.84 10.05
CA LEU A 98 6.39 -10.74 10.96
C LEU A 98 7.14 -11.24 12.18
N ARG A 99 8.35 -10.72 12.44
CA ARG A 99 9.23 -11.16 13.54
C ARG A 99 9.45 -12.69 13.57
N GLY A 100 9.55 -13.32 12.38
CA GLY A 100 9.77 -14.76 12.25
C GLY A 100 8.50 -15.62 12.30
N LEU A 101 7.35 -15.08 12.66
CA LEU A 101 6.06 -15.79 12.69
C LEU A 101 5.34 -15.61 11.35
N ALA A 102 4.86 -16.72 10.78
CA ALA A 102 4.04 -16.70 9.57
C ALA A 102 2.69 -16.00 9.87
N LEU A 103 2.27 -15.15 8.94
CA LEU A 103 1.02 -14.41 9.06
C LEU A 103 -0.15 -15.17 8.41
N SER A 104 -1.34 -15.06 9.03
CA SER A 104 -2.58 -15.41 8.36
C SER A 104 -2.91 -14.35 7.30
N ARG A 105 -3.71 -14.73 6.31
CA ARG A 105 -4.14 -13.83 5.25
C ARG A 105 -4.89 -12.62 5.79
N ARG A 106 -5.79 -12.81 6.75
CA ARG A 106 -6.50 -11.72 7.44
C ARG A 106 -5.53 -10.75 8.10
N SER A 107 -4.55 -11.27 8.83
CA SER A 107 -3.55 -10.43 9.50
C SER A 107 -2.71 -9.64 8.51
N PHE A 108 -2.25 -10.27 7.42
CA PHE A 108 -1.48 -9.61 6.38
C PHE A 108 -2.27 -8.46 5.72
N LEU A 109 -3.51 -8.72 5.27
CA LEU A 109 -4.36 -7.69 4.66
C LEU A 109 -4.70 -6.57 5.63
N SER A 110 -4.94 -6.88 6.91
CA SER A 110 -5.19 -5.86 7.95
C SER A 110 -3.98 -4.95 8.16
N TYR A 111 -2.75 -5.50 8.20
CA TYR A 111 -1.54 -4.69 8.27
C TYR A 111 -1.32 -3.86 7.00
N LEU A 112 -1.59 -4.43 5.82
CA LEU A 112 -1.45 -3.75 4.54
C LEU A 112 -2.40 -2.55 4.42
N PHE A 113 -3.71 -2.76 4.64
CA PHE A 113 -4.68 -1.66 4.57
C PHE A 113 -4.52 -0.65 5.71
N GLY A 114 -4.11 -1.10 6.91
CA GLY A 114 -3.76 -0.20 7.99
C GLY A 114 -2.57 0.70 7.66
N TYR A 115 -1.52 0.15 7.03
CA TYR A 115 -0.38 0.90 6.53
C TYR A 115 -0.78 1.92 5.45
N LEU A 116 -1.57 1.48 4.45
CA LEU A 116 -2.03 2.34 3.37
C LEU A 116 -2.90 3.49 3.89
N ALA A 117 -3.82 3.22 4.81
CA ALA A 117 -4.63 4.25 5.45
C ALA A 117 -3.76 5.26 6.20
N PHE A 118 -2.81 4.78 7.02
CA PHE A 118 -1.90 5.63 7.78
C PHE A 118 -1.04 6.50 6.86
N MET A 119 -0.41 5.91 5.84
CA MET A 119 0.45 6.63 4.91
C MET A 119 -0.32 7.66 4.07
N SER A 120 -1.54 7.30 3.62
CA SER A 120 -2.38 8.24 2.86
C SER A 120 -2.82 9.43 3.70
N ILE A 121 -3.21 9.22 4.95
CA ILE A 121 -3.57 10.29 5.88
C ILE A 121 -2.34 11.16 6.18
N ALA A 122 -1.18 10.55 6.48
CA ALA A 122 0.04 11.27 6.77
C ALA A 122 0.49 12.14 5.58
N MET A 123 0.45 11.59 4.37
CA MET A 123 0.78 12.30 3.13
C MET A 123 -0.22 13.42 2.82
N TYR A 124 -1.52 13.20 3.04
CA TYR A 124 -2.55 14.21 2.88
C TYR A 124 -2.30 15.42 3.79
N PHE A 125 -2.05 15.18 5.08
CA PHE A 125 -1.74 16.28 6.01
C PHE A 125 -0.40 16.94 5.70
N ALA A 126 0.65 16.17 5.38
CA ALA A 126 1.94 16.74 4.99
C ALA A 126 1.81 17.61 3.73
N GLY A 127 1.12 17.11 2.70
CA GLY A 127 0.84 17.87 1.49
C GLY A 127 0.02 19.13 1.75
N GLY A 128 -0.99 19.06 2.63
CA GLY A 128 -1.78 20.19 3.08
C GLY A 128 -0.93 21.26 3.78
N LEU A 129 -0.04 20.87 4.69
CA LEU A 129 0.89 21.78 5.36
C LEU A 129 1.87 22.45 4.37
N VAL A 130 2.39 21.69 3.40
CA VAL A 130 3.23 22.23 2.33
C VAL A 130 2.48 23.25 1.49
N GLN A 131 1.22 23.02 1.17
CA GLN A 131 0.37 23.96 0.44
C GLN A 131 0.10 25.26 1.24
N LEU A 132 -0.19 25.16 2.54
CA LEU A 132 -0.38 26.30 3.42
C LEU A 132 0.90 27.13 3.57
N ALA A 133 2.06 26.47 3.67
CA ALA A 133 3.36 27.11 3.78
C ALA A 133 4.01 27.41 2.41
N SER A 134 3.24 27.43 1.33
CA SER A 134 3.75 27.50 -0.05
C SER A 134 4.70 28.66 -0.30
N GLY A 135 4.42 29.85 0.24
CA GLY A 135 5.29 31.04 0.09
C GLY A 135 6.68 30.84 0.72
N THR A 136 6.73 30.35 1.96
CA THR A 136 7.97 30.10 2.69
C THR A 136 8.79 28.99 2.03
N ILE A 137 8.11 27.89 1.63
CA ILE A 137 8.77 26.74 0.99
C ILE A 137 9.27 27.12 -0.40
N HIS A 138 8.55 27.97 -1.14
CA HIS A 138 9.00 28.45 -2.44
C HIS A 138 10.30 29.25 -2.33
N SER A 139 10.39 30.17 -1.37
CA SER A 139 11.60 30.95 -1.10
C SER A 139 12.78 30.04 -0.70
N PHE A 140 12.55 29.09 0.19
CA PHE A 140 13.56 28.10 0.58
C PHE A 140 14.02 27.23 -0.60
N CYS A 141 13.11 26.80 -1.46
CA CYS A 141 13.46 25.99 -2.63
C CYS A 141 14.23 26.75 -3.71
N ILE A 142 14.08 28.09 -3.79
CA ILE A 142 14.90 28.94 -4.67
C ILE A 142 16.33 29.03 -4.13
N GLU A 143 16.45 29.24 -2.82
CA GLU A 143 17.76 29.37 -2.17
C GLU A 143 18.55 28.04 -2.16
N TYR A 144 17.83 26.93 -2.01
CA TYR A 144 18.41 25.58 -1.89
C TYR A 144 17.83 24.60 -2.92
N PRO A 145 18.24 24.65 -4.20
CA PRO A 145 17.68 23.82 -5.28
C PRO A 145 17.90 22.31 -5.07
N PHE A 146 18.97 21.92 -4.39
CA PHE A 146 19.24 20.52 -4.03
C PHE A 146 18.14 19.94 -3.12
N TRP A 147 17.75 20.68 -2.08
CA TRP A 147 16.67 20.27 -1.17
C TRP A 147 15.32 20.16 -1.86
N LYS A 148 15.05 21.05 -2.82
CA LYS A 148 13.85 20.95 -3.67
C LYS A 148 13.77 19.59 -4.38
N MET A 149 14.87 19.17 -5.00
CA MET A 149 14.93 17.88 -5.71
C MET A 149 14.78 16.70 -4.76
N VAL A 150 15.43 16.73 -3.59
CA VAL A 150 15.33 15.67 -2.57
C VAL A 150 13.91 15.54 -2.06
N LEU A 151 13.26 16.64 -1.70
CA LEU A 151 11.89 16.64 -1.19
C LEU A 151 10.88 16.17 -2.25
N ALA A 152 11.04 16.61 -3.51
CA ALA A 152 10.21 16.16 -4.62
C ALA A 152 10.36 14.65 -4.87
N THR A 153 11.60 14.15 -4.85
CA THR A 153 11.87 12.72 -5.02
C THR A 153 11.27 11.89 -3.89
N LEU A 154 11.44 12.33 -2.64
CA LEU A 154 10.87 11.65 -1.47
C LEU A 154 9.34 11.62 -1.51
N TYR A 155 8.72 12.74 -1.92
CA TYR A 155 7.27 12.83 -2.09
C TYR A 155 6.77 11.84 -3.15
N LEU A 156 7.39 11.84 -4.34
CA LEU A 156 7.03 10.94 -5.43
C LEU A 156 7.28 9.47 -5.06
N LEU A 157 8.39 9.18 -4.39
CA LEU A 157 8.70 7.82 -3.92
C LEU A 157 7.60 7.29 -2.99
N THR A 158 7.16 8.11 -2.04
CA THR A 158 6.08 7.74 -1.11
C THR A 158 4.75 7.58 -1.82
N LEU A 159 4.44 8.45 -2.78
CA LEU A 159 3.22 8.36 -3.58
C LEU A 159 3.18 7.06 -4.40
N TRP A 160 4.27 6.75 -5.11
CA TRP A 160 4.38 5.51 -5.88
C TRP A 160 4.35 4.27 -4.98
N ASN A 161 4.95 4.34 -3.77
CA ASN A 161 4.84 3.27 -2.78
C ASN A 161 3.37 2.99 -2.42
N ILE A 162 2.58 4.02 -2.09
CA ILE A 162 1.15 3.87 -1.81
C ILE A 162 0.43 3.23 -2.99
N LEU A 163 0.68 3.69 -4.23
CA LEU A 163 0.02 3.16 -5.42
C LEU A 163 0.36 1.68 -5.67
N PHE A 164 1.63 1.30 -5.64
CA PHE A 164 2.02 -0.09 -5.87
C PHE A 164 1.59 -1.03 -4.76
N THR A 165 1.67 -0.59 -3.50
CA THR A 165 1.15 -1.36 -2.38
C THR A 165 -0.38 -1.52 -2.46
N THR A 166 -1.10 -0.54 -3.01
CA THR A 166 -2.54 -0.66 -3.30
C THR A 166 -2.81 -1.75 -4.34
N VAL A 167 -2.04 -1.75 -5.45
CA VAL A 167 -2.15 -2.79 -6.49
C VAL A 167 -1.89 -4.18 -5.89
N LEU A 168 -0.87 -4.30 -5.04
CA LEU A 168 -0.58 -5.55 -4.31
C LEU A 168 -1.78 -5.99 -3.46
N GLY A 169 -2.38 -5.07 -2.70
CA GLY A 169 -3.56 -5.34 -1.89
C GLY A 169 -4.76 -5.79 -2.72
N MET A 170 -5.00 -5.13 -3.86
CA MET A 170 -6.07 -5.52 -4.79
C MET A 170 -5.82 -6.91 -5.38
N HIS A 171 -4.59 -7.23 -5.77
CA HIS A 171 -4.22 -8.56 -6.25
C HIS A 171 -4.58 -9.65 -5.23
N PHE A 172 -4.22 -9.47 -3.97
CA PHE A 172 -4.56 -10.41 -2.91
C PHE A 172 -6.07 -10.55 -2.67
N LEU A 173 -6.84 -9.48 -2.84
CA LEU A 173 -8.31 -9.54 -2.73
C LEU A 173 -8.92 -10.31 -3.92
N ILE A 174 -8.46 -10.06 -5.14
CA ILE A 174 -8.98 -10.69 -6.37
C ILE A 174 -8.65 -12.19 -6.40
N ASP A 175 -7.38 -12.56 -6.14
CA ASP A 175 -6.96 -13.98 -6.13
C ASP A 175 -7.83 -14.81 -5.17
N ARG A 176 -8.33 -14.19 -4.13
CA ARG A 176 -9.16 -14.82 -3.14
C ARG A 176 -10.60 -15.10 -3.58
N ILE A 177 -11.17 -14.22 -4.41
CA ILE A 177 -12.55 -14.39 -4.87
C ILE A 177 -12.66 -15.63 -5.77
N HIS A 178 -11.58 -15.99 -6.48
CA HIS A 178 -11.57 -17.05 -7.47
C HIS A 178 -11.10 -18.43 -6.96
N ARG A 179 -10.44 -18.50 -5.80
CA ARG A 179 -10.05 -19.78 -5.17
C ARG A 179 -11.16 -20.34 -4.29
N SER A 180 -12.29 -20.75 -4.88
CA SER A 180 -13.15 -21.76 -4.24
C SER A 180 -12.39 -23.09 -4.25
N LYS A 181 -12.22 -23.74 -3.09
CA LYS A 181 -11.75 -25.14 -3.05
C LYS A 181 -12.70 -25.94 -3.94
N PRO A 182 -12.21 -26.75 -4.91
CA PRO A 182 -13.07 -27.73 -5.55
C PRO A 182 -13.62 -28.62 -4.43
N GLU A 183 -14.94 -28.62 -4.22
CA GLU A 183 -15.59 -29.67 -3.45
C GLU A 183 -15.19 -30.97 -4.12
N MET A 184 -14.35 -31.77 -3.43
CA MET A 184 -14.23 -33.19 -3.79
C MET A 184 -15.58 -33.79 -3.49
N ILE A 185 -16.42 -33.93 -4.53
CA ILE A 185 -17.56 -34.84 -4.52
C ILE A 185 -16.91 -36.22 -4.44
N ILE A 186 -16.70 -36.70 -3.21
CA ILE A 186 -16.46 -38.11 -2.98
C ILE A 186 -17.81 -38.74 -3.29
N GLY A 187 -17.92 -39.26 -4.49
CA GLY A 187 -19.06 -40.07 -4.89
C GLY A 187 -19.19 -41.22 -3.90
N ASP A 188 -20.23 -41.12 -3.11
CA ASP A 188 -20.72 -42.25 -2.31
C ASP A 188 -21.35 -43.27 -3.29
N GLY A 189 -20.47 -43.96 -4.02
CA GLY A 189 -20.80 -44.99 -4.99
C GLY A 189 -20.12 -46.29 -4.62
N GLN A 190 -20.85 -47.14 -3.98
CA GLN A 190 -20.67 -48.59 -3.85
C GLN A 190 -20.70 -49.12 -2.41
N LYS A 191 -21.91 -49.19 -1.92
CA LYS A 191 -22.27 -50.24 -0.94
C LYS A 191 -23.68 -50.74 -1.27
N ASP A 192 -23.82 -51.42 -2.36
CA ASP A 192 -24.90 -52.37 -2.58
C ASP A 192 -24.35 -53.42 -3.52
N ASP A 193 -23.85 -54.53 -2.96
CA ASP A 193 -23.79 -55.88 -3.58
C ASP A 193 -22.98 -56.80 -2.68
N GLU A 194 -23.57 -57.18 -1.56
CA GLU A 194 -23.21 -58.48 -0.93
C GLU A 194 -24.30 -58.91 0.04
N LYS A 195 -25.45 -59.33 -0.51
CA LYS A 195 -26.37 -60.28 0.13
C LYS A 195 -27.12 -61.03 -0.94
N GLN A 196 -26.55 -62.17 -1.40
CA GLN A 196 -27.23 -63.38 -1.79
C GLN A 196 -26.39 -64.57 -1.41
#